data_d6143a975a8f7f768663db9064eebb7e
#
_entry.id   d6143a975a8f7f768663db9064eebb7e
#
_cell.length_a   1.000
_cell.length_b   1.000
_cell.length_c   1.000
_cell.angle_alpha   90.00
_cell.angle_beta   90.00
_cell.angle_gamma   90.00
#
_symmetry.space_group_name_H-M   'P 1'
#
loop_
_entity.id
_entity.type
_entity.pdbx_description
1 polymer ?
#
loop_
_entity_poly.entity_id
_entity_poly.type
_entity_poly.pdbx_seq_one_letter_code
_entity_poly.pdbx_strand_id
1 'polypeptide(L)'
;MSGGAAAAGEAEGGTEGAEAGGRKGRGRLIVLIAVPLALAAGGAGLWFSGILPGLLGLGAKPDQASAEPPPIVAALFDMPEIIVNLNVGNRRASYLKLRSKIEIADSRDLPHVQAAVPRLQDLFTTYLRELRPEELRGSAGTHRLREELIARANVAVRPARVTDVLFVEMLVQ
;
A
#
# COMPACT_ATOMS: atom_id res chain seq x y z
N MET A 1 -37.70 -22.53 46.54
CA MET A 1 -37.11 -23.74 47.12
C MET A 1 -35.62 -23.53 47.00
N SER A 2 -35.08 -23.09 48.05
CA SER A 2 -34.30 -23.83 49.05
C SER A 2 -32.92 -24.12 48.52
N GLY A 3 -31.90 -23.58 49.01
CA GLY A 3 -31.28 -23.39 50.30
C GLY A 3 -29.86 -23.72 50.14
N GLY A 4 -28.96 -23.12 50.69
CA GLY A 4 -28.43 -22.84 51.99
C GLY A 4 -26.95 -22.83 51.84
N ALA A 5 -26.28 -21.79 52.25
CA ALA A 5 -25.76 -21.56 53.60
C ALA A 5 -24.41 -22.18 53.87
N ALA A 6 -23.48 -21.27 54.14
CA ALA A 6 -22.69 -21.09 55.38
C ALA A 6 -21.50 -22.03 55.51
N ALA A 7 -20.37 -21.72 56.07
CA ALA A 7 -19.89 -20.79 57.10
C ALA A 7 -18.35 -20.85 57.04
N ALA A 8 -17.61 -19.77 57.21
CA ALA A 8 -17.04 -19.29 58.49
C ALA A 8 -16.04 -20.24 59.13
N GLY A 9 -14.86 -19.74 59.37
CA GLY A 9 -13.83 -20.36 60.22
C GLY A 9 -12.65 -19.40 60.37
N GLU A 10 -12.80 -18.47 61.31
CA GLU A 10 -11.70 -17.71 61.97
C GLU A 10 -10.84 -18.67 62.83
N ALA A 11 -9.60 -18.34 62.95
CA ALA A 11 -8.76 -18.50 64.17
C ALA A 11 -7.38 -17.95 63.83
N GLU A 12 -7.05 -16.82 64.27
CA GLU A 12 -6.40 -16.24 65.44
C GLU A 12 -5.30 -17.12 66.06
N GLY A 13 -4.23 -16.44 66.36
CA GLY A 13 -3.27 -16.76 67.41
C GLY A 13 -1.89 -16.98 66.85
N GLY A 14 -0.89 -16.29 67.23
CA GLY A 14 -0.48 -15.60 68.38
C GLY A 14 1.04 -15.49 68.36
N THR A 15 1.49 -14.31 68.54
CA THR A 15 2.56 -13.74 69.36
C THR A 15 3.79 -14.55 69.74
N GLU A 16 4.82 -13.72 69.85
CA GLU A 16 6.04 -13.75 70.69
C GLU A 16 7.23 -14.42 70.02
N GLY A 17 8.30 -13.71 69.80
CA GLY A 17 9.09 -12.91 70.71
C GLY A 17 10.39 -13.66 71.01
N ALA A 18 11.52 -13.13 70.62
CA ALA A 18 12.82 -13.27 71.28
C ALA A 18 13.88 -12.61 70.38
N GLU A 19 14.29 -11.49 70.75
CA GLU A 19 15.56 -11.07 71.37
C GLU A 19 16.84 -11.26 70.53
N ALA A 20 17.33 -10.11 70.22
CA ALA A 20 18.69 -9.61 70.34
C ALA A 20 19.82 -10.63 70.51
N GLY A 21 20.63 -10.72 69.51
CA GLY A 21 21.98 -11.29 69.59
C GLY A 21 22.89 -10.55 68.62
N GLY A 22 23.63 -9.60 69.11
CA GLY A 22 24.57 -8.75 68.35
C GLY A 22 25.58 -9.54 67.57
N ARG A 23 25.64 -9.30 66.30
CA ARG A 23 26.77 -9.54 65.44
C ARG A 23 27.06 -8.32 64.57
N LYS A 24 27.62 -7.30 65.24
CA LYS A 24 28.25 -6.12 64.62
C LYS A 24 29.45 -6.62 63.79
N GLY A 25 29.28 -7.04 62.57
CA GLY A 25 30.36 -7.39 61.69
C GLY A 25 29.93 -8.03 60.39
N ARG A 26 28.92 -8.90 60.44
CA ARG A 26 28.45 -9.59 59.23
C ARG A 26 27.47 -8.80 58.37
N GLY A 27 26.74 -7.86 58.97
CA GLY A 27 25.82 -7.01 58.23
C GLY A 27 26.49 -6.04 57.24
N ARG A 28 27.68 -5.52 57.63
CA ARG A 28 28.44 -4.61 56.74
C ARG A 28 29.03 -5.37 55.56
N LEU A 29 29.45 -6.60 55.74
CA LEU A 29 29.95 -7.45 54.67
C LEU A 29 28.86 -7.88 53.70
N ILE A 30 27.68 -8.18 54.22
CA ILE A 30 26.48 -8.52 53.43
C ILE A 30 26.01 -7.36 52.60
N VAL A 31 25.99 -6.13 53.20
CA VAL A 31 25.61 -4.92 52.52
C VAL A 31 26.64 -4.56 51.42
N LEU A 32 27.96 -4.74 51.66
CA LEU A 32 29.02 -4.48 50.70
C LEU A 32 28.99 -5.42 49.48
N ILE A 33 28.42 -6.62 49.64
CA ILE A 33 28.30 -7.59 48.52
C ILE A 33 26.89 -7.53 47.89
N ALA A 34 25.84 -7.29 48.69
CA ALA A 34 24.48 -7.28 48.20
C ALA A 34 24.17 -6.05 47.35
N VAL A 35 24.75 -4.89 47.66
CA VAL A 35 24.52 -3.64 46.91
C VAL A 35 25.11 -3.72 45.50
N PRO A 36 26.38 -4.12 45.27
CA PRO A 36 26.89 -4.25 43.90
C PRO A 36 26.21 -5.37 43.11
N LEU A 37 25.79 -6.46 43.77
CA LEU A 37 25.05 -7.55 43.12
C LEU A 37 23.66 -7.12 42.70
N ALA A 38 22.96 -6.33 43.50
CA ALA A 38 21.65 -5.76 43.16
C ALA A 38 21.76 -4.74 42.03
N LEU A 39 22.82 -3.93 42.03
CA LEU A 39 23.09 -2.97 40.94
C LEU A 39 23.46 -3.69 39.63
N ALA A 40 24.22 -4.78 39.70
CA ALA A 40 24.55 -5.58 38.53
C ALA A 40 23.32 -6.30 37.94
N ALA A 41 22.47 -6.89 38.82
CA ALA A 41 21.22 -7.53 38.38
C ALA A 41 20.19 -6.52 37.84
N GLY A 42 20.06 -5.35 38.48
CA GLY A 42 19.21 -4.27 38.01
C GLY A 42 19.70 -3.66 36.70
N GLY A 43 21.02 -3.49 36.55
CA GLY A 43 21.63 -2.98 35.32
C GLY A 43 21.48 -3.94 34.14
N ALA A 44 21.63 -5.25 34.38
CA ALA A 44 21.44 -6.28 33.36
C ALA A 44 19.96 -6.36 32.92
N GLY A 45 19.02 -6.23 33.86
CA GLY A 45 17.59 -6.20 33.55
C GLY A 45 17.18 -5.00 32.70
N LEU A 46 17.71 -3.82 33.02
CA LEU A 46 17.49 -2.60 32.24
C LEU A 46 18.18 -2.62 30.89
N TRP A 47 19.32 -3.31 30.77
CA TRP A 47 20.00 -3.51 29.48
C TRP A 47 19.21 -4.46 28.59
N PHE A 48 18.69 -5.57 29.16
CA PHE A 48 17.90 -6.57 28.41
C PHE A 48 16.50 -6.06 28.02
N SER A 49 15.93 -5.14 28.81
CA SER A 49 14.63 -4.53 28.51
C SER A 49 14.72 -3.45 27.40
N GLY A 50 15.89 -3.13 26.89
CA GLY A 50 16.09 -2.16 25.81
C GLY A 50 15.88 -0.69 26.21
N ILE A 51 15.63 -0.41 27.50
CA ILE A 51 15.38 0.93 28.00
C ILE A 51 16.68 1.75 28.06
N LEU A 52 17.77 1.13 28.51
CA LEU A 52 19.06 1.81 28.60
C LEU A 52 19.68 2.15 27.23
N PRO A 53 19.71 1.21 26.23
CA PRO A 53 20.19 1.55 24.89
C PRO A 53 19.38 2.68 24.24
N GLY A 54 18.08 2.76 24.52
CA GLY A 54 17.21 3.83 24.02
C GLY A 54 17.50 5.20 24.64
N LEU A 55 17.84 5.24 25.94
CA LEU A 55 18.13 6.47 26.66
C LEU A 55 19.53 7.01 26.37
N LEU A 56 20.50 6.13 26.08
CA LEU A 56 21.89 6.50 25.79
C LEU A 56 22.15 6.70 24.29
N GLY A 57 21.12 6.62 23.44
CA GLY A 57 21.26 6.79 21.99
C GLY A 57 22.09 5.70 21.30
N LEU A 58 22.48 4.63 22.03
CA LEU A 58 23.26 3.50 21.52
C LEU A 58 22.39 2.41 20.89
N GLY A 59 21.07 2.53 21.06
CA GLY A 59 20.08 1.73 20.36
C GLY A 59 19.65 2.46 19.10
N ALA A 60 20.58 2.74 18.19
CA ALA A 60 20.19 2.93 16.82
C ALA A 60 19.55 1.60 16.39
N LYS A 61 18.22 1.46 16.54
CA LYS A 61 17.47 0.63 15.61
C LYS A 61 18.06 0.98 14.25
N PRO A 62 18.51 0.01 13.45
CA PRO A 62 18.63 0.32 12.05
C PRO A 62 17.26 0.90 11.72
N ASP A 63 17.21 2.17 11.38
CA ASP A 63 16.07 2.71 10.69
C ASP A 63 15.70 1.64 9.67
N GLN A 64 14.65 0.91 9.95
CA GLN A 64 13.82 0.48 8.87
C GLN A 64 13.45 1.81 8.24
N ALA A 65 14.38 2.29 7.40
CA ALA A 65 14.04 3.25 6.39
C ALA A 65 12.70 2.72 5.90
N SER A 66 11.63 3.39 6.27
CA SER A 66 10.34 3.23 5.63
C SER A 66 10.76 3.29 4.18
N ALA A 67 10.85 2.13 3.55
CA ALA A 67 11.13 2.07 2.13
C ALA A 67 9.94 2.83 1.57
N GLU A 68 10.16 4.11 1.32
CA GLU A 68 9.21 4.92 0.58
C GLU A 68 8.82 4.04 -0.60
N PRO A 69 7.53 3.72 -0.76
CA PRO A 69 7.13 2.89 -1.87
C PRO A 69 7.76 3.51 -3.11
N PRO A 70 8.41 2.72 -3.96
CA PRO A 70 9.12 3.26 -5.11
C PRO A 70 8.20 4.22 -5.84
N PRO A 71 8.69 5.40 -6.25
CA PRO A 71 7.87 6.43 -6.85
C PRO A 71 7.05 5.82 -7.99
N ILE A 72 5.75 6.05 -7.97
CA ILE A 72 4.85 5.61 -9.03
C ILE A 72 5.27 6.41 -10.28
N VAL A 73 5.84 5.72 -11.25
CA VAL A 73 6.28 6.33 -12.51
C VAL A 73 5.24 5.98 -13.57
N ALA A 74 4.61 7.00 -14.14
CA ALA A 74 3.74 6.82 -15.29
C ALA A 74 4.52 6.27 -16.48
N ALA A 75 3.88 5.45 -17.29
CA ALA A 75 4.48 4.86 -18.48
C ALA A 75 3.59 5.04 -19.70
N LEU A 76 4.22 5.18 -20.86
CA LEU A 76 3.53 5.25 -22.15
C LEU A 76 3.63 3.89 -22.86
N PHE A 77 2.50 3.40 -23.32
CA PHE A 77 2.38 2.19 -24.10
C PHE A 77 1.90 2.52 -25.53
N ASP A 78 2.65 2.09 -26.54
CA ASP A 78 2.28 2.29 -27.94
C ASP A 78 1.18 1.29 -28.35
N MET A 79 0.04 1.82 -28.78
CA MET A 79 -1.03 0.99 -29.33
C MET A 79 -0.77 0.66 -30.81
N PRO A 80 -1.12 -0.55 -31.24
CA PRO A 80 -1.16 -0.84 -32.67
C PRO A 80 -2.06 0.12 -33.42
N GLU A 81 -1.70 0.40 -34.66
CA GLU A 81 -2.49 1.24 -35.56
C GLU A 81 -3.87 0.63 -35.79
N ILE A 82 -4.90 1.45 -35.72
CA ILE A 82 -6.30 1.07 -35.96
C ILE A 82 -6.80 1.79 -37.21
N ILE A 83 -7.29 1.03 -38.19
CA ILE A 83 -7.93 1.55 -39.38
C ILE A 83 -9.36 1.02 -39.40
N VAL A 84 -10.33 1.92 -39.44
CA VAL A 84 -11.75 1.56 -39.44
C VAL A 84 -12.54 2.37 -40.43
N ASN A 85 -13.65 1.79 -40.94
CA ASN A 85 -14.68 2.52 -41.65
C ASN A 85 -15.56 3.22 -40.64
N LEU A 86 -15.79 4.50 -40.85
CA LEU A 86 -16.73 5.30 -40.05
C LEU A 86 -18.17 5.07 -40.54
N ASN A 87 -19.12 5.36 -39.64
CA ASN A 87 -20.54 5.28 -39.94
C ASN A 87 -20.98 6.50 -40.78
N VAL A 88 -21.08 6.32 -42.07
CA VAL A 88 -21.48 7.37 -43.02
C VAL A 88 -22.87 7.20 -43.59
N GLY A 89 -23.60 6.12 -43.18
CA GLY A 89 -24.89 5.79 -43.78
C GLY A 89 -24.76 5.52 -45.29
N ASN A 90 -25.57 6.18 -46.11
CA ASN A 90 -25.57 6.03 -47.58
C ASN A 90 -24.58 6.96 -48.30
N ARG A 91 -23.63 7.59 -47.60
CA ARG A 91 -22.63 8.50 -48.18
C ARG A 91 -21.40 7.72 -48.65
N ARG A 92 -20.41 8.40 -49.24
CA ARG A 92 -19.11 7.79 -49.57
C ARG A 92 -18.45 7.24 -48.32
N ALA A 93 -17.84 6.07 -48.46
CA ALA A 93 -17.08 5.46 -47.39
C ALA A 93 -16.03 6.46 -46.86
N SER A 94 -15.90 6.57 -45.56
CA SER A 94 -14.91 7.38 -44.87
C SER A 94 -14.14 6.49 -43.90
N TYR A 95 -12.83 6.63 -43.89
CA TYR A 95 -11.92 5.83 -43.08
C TYR A 95 -11.27 6.69 -42.03
N LEU A 96 -11.17 6.14 -40.82
CA LEU A 96 -10.34 6.70 -39.77
C LEU A 96 -9.09 5.84 -39.61
N LYS A 97 -7.93 6.50 -39.71
CA LYS A 97 -6.64 5.94 -39.32
C LYS A 97 -6.24 6.58 -37.99
N LEU A 98 -6.07 5.75 -36.95
CA LEU A 98 -5.71 6.19 -35.60
C LEU A 98 -4.45 5.51 -35.13
N ARG A 99 -3.43 6.31 -34.76
CA ARG A 99 -2.27 5.88 -33.99
C ARG A 99 -2.30 6.59 -32.65
N SER A 100 -2.22 5.80 -31.58
CA SER A 100 -2.33 6.33 -30.23
C SER A 100 -1.33 5.68 -29.27
N LYS A 101 -1.05 6.40 -28.18
CA LYS A 101 -0.34 5.87 -27.02
C LYS A 101 -1.27 5.95 -25.81
N ILE A 102 -1.18 4.96 -24.96
CA ILE A 102 -1.91 4.93 -23.69
C ILE A 102 -0.94 5.30 -22.59
N GLU A 103 -1.31 6.27 -21.76
CA GLU A 103 -0.60 6.58 -20.53
C GLU A 103 -1.15 5.75 -19.39
N ILE A 104 -0.25 5.07 -18.68
CA ILE A 104 -0.56 4.16 -17.59
C ILE A 104 -0.05 4.78 -16.30
N ALA A 105 -0.88 4.76 -15.25
CA ALA A 105 -0.56 5.38 -13.97
C ALA A 105 0.71 4.79 -13.32
N ASP A 106 0.98 3.50 -13.52
CA ASP A 106 2.11 2.79 -12.93
C ASP A 106 2.82 1.93 -13.98
N SER A 107 4.11 2.14 -14.17
CA SER A 107 4.93 1.36 -15.12
C SER A 107 4.97 -0.14 -14.81
N ARG A 108 4.71 -0.54 -13.58
CA ARG A 108 4.63 -1.95 -13.18
C ARG A 108 3.45 -2.67 -13.83
N ASP A 109 2.43 -1.94 -14.26
CA ASP A 109 1.25 -2.48 -14.92
C ASP A 109 1.44 -2.70 -16.44
N LEU A 110 2.57 -2.29 -17.01
CA LEU A 110 2.87 -2.46 -18.45
C LEU A 110 2.64 -3.89 -18.96
N PRO A 111 3.13 -4.96 -18.29
CA PRO A 111 2.89 -6.32 -18.78
C PRO A 111 1.42 -6.69 -18.81
N HIS A 112 0.64 -6.18 -17.85
CA HIS A 112 -0.79 -6.41 -17.78
C HIS A 112 -1.54 -5.71 -18.92
N VAL A 113 -1.20 -4.45 -19.19
CA VAL A 113 -1.75 -3.71 -20.33
C VAL A 113 -1.38 -4.37 -21.66
N GLN A 114 -0.13 -4.84 -21.80
CA GLN A 114 0.33 -5.55 -22.99
C GLN A 114 -0.49 -6.83 -23.24
N ALA A 115 -0.79 -7.59 -22.22
CA ALA A 115 -1.64 -8.79 -22.34
C ALA A 115 -3.09 -8.44 -22.73
N ALA A 116 -3.57 -7.24 -22.37
CA ALA A 116 -4.91 -6.76 -22.68
C ALA A 116 -5.03 -6.11 -24.08
N VAL A 117 -3.96 -5.94 -24.83
CA VAL A 117 -3.95 -5.25 -26.14
C VAL A 117 -5.02 -5.79 -27.12
N PRO A 118 -5.21 -7.11 -27.30
CA PRO A 118 -6.26 -7.58 -28.21
C PRO A 118 -7.66 -7.11 -27.81
N ARG A 119 -7.93 -7.08 -26.52
CA ARG A 119 -9.23 -6.60 -25.98
C ARG A 119 -9.36 -5.09 -26.15
N LEU A 120 -8.28 -4.34 -25.93
CA LEU A 120 -8.26 -2.89 -26.15
C LEU A 120 -8.54 -2.56 -27.62
N GLN A 121 -7.88 -3.27 -28.55
CA GLN A 121 -8.12 -3.08 -29.99
C GLN A 121 -9.57 -3.38 -30.38
N ASP A 122 -10.14 -4.45 -29.86
CA ASP A 122 -11.54 -4.82 -30.15
C ASP A 122 -12.52 -3.73 -29.67
N LEU A 123 -12.37 -3.27 -28.41
CA LEU A 123 -13.22 -2.23 -27.85
C LEU A 123 -13.07 -0.89 -28.60
N PHE A 124 -11.86 -0.52 -28.96
CA PHE A 124 -11.59 0.70 -29.70
C PHE A 124 -12.16 0.62 -31.13
N THR A 125 -11.88 -0.47 -31.81
CA THR A 125 -12.37 -0.70 -33.17
C THR A 125 -13.90 -0.69 -33.22
N THR A 126 -14.56 -1.37 -32.29
CA THR A 126 -16.03 -1.42 -32.21
C THR A 126 -16.61 -0.03 -32.01
N TYR A 127 -16.07 0.75 -31.07
CA TYR A 127 -16.54 2.10 -30.82
C TYR A 127 -16.29 3.03 -32.00
N LEU A 128 -15.08 3.02 -32.55
CA LEU A 128 -14.70 3.89 -33.66
C LEU A 128 -15.56 3.66 -34.92
N ARG A 129 -16.04 2.44 -35.17
CA ARG A 129 -16.93 2.12 -36.29
C ARG A 129 -18.33 2.75 -36.17
N GLU A 130 -18.77 3.02 -34.96
CA GLU A 130 -20.06 3.66 -34.70
C GLU A 130 -20.03 5.17 -34.92
N LEU A 131 -18.83 5.79 -34.86
CA LEU A 131 -18.65 7.22 -34.98
C LEU A 131 -18.92 7.73 -36.40
N ARG A 132 -19.46 8.93 -36.46
CA ARG A 132 -19.62 9.69 -37.71
C ARG A 132 -18.44 10.64 -37.91
N PRO A 133 -18.02 10.90 -39.15
CA PRO A 133 -16.92 11.84 -39.42
C PRO A 133 -17.13 13.23 -38.80
N GLU A 134 -18.38 13.67 -38.66
CA GLU A 134 -18.73 14.96 -38.08
C GLU A 134 -18.42 15.01 -36.55
N GLU A 135 -18.53 13.88 -35.87
CA GLU A 135 -18.28 13.78 -34.42
C GLU A 135 -16.78 13.90 -34.07
N LEU A 136 -15.91 13.68 -35.03
CA LEU A 136 -14.45 13.78 -34.89
C LEU A 136 -13.91 15.18 -35.19
N ARG A 137 -14.78 16.11 -35.59
CA ARG A 137 -14.35 17.45 -36.00
C ARG A 137 -14.12 18.39 -34.82
N GLY A 138 -13.02 19.14 -34.94
CA GLY A 138 -12.66 20.15 -33.95
C GLY A 138 -12.12 19.58 -32.63
N SER A 139 -11.74 20.47 -31.73
CA SER A 139 -11.17 20.14 -30.45
C SER A 139 -12.17 19.40 -29.52
N ALA A 140 -13.43 19.78 -29.57
CA ALA A 140 -14.47 19.16 -28.75
C ALA A 140 -14.70 17.68 -29.14
N GLY A 141 -14.72 17.38 -30.45
CA GLY A 141 -14.82 15.98 -30.92
C GLY A 141 -13.64 15.13 -30.53
N THR A 142 -12.43 15.67 -30.69
CA THR A 142 -11.20 15.01 -30.29
C THR A 142 -11.14 14.75 -28.77
N HIS A 143 -11.57 15.71 -27.96
CA HIS A 143 -11.61 15.56 -26.50
C HIS A 143 -12.60 14.48 -26.08
N ARG A 144 -13.81 14.51 -26.64
CA ARG A 144 -14.83 13.50 -26.37
C ARG A 144 -14.36 12.10 -26.75
N LEU A 145 -13.72 11.97 -27.94
CA LEU A 145 -13.13 10.70 -28.35
C LEU A 145 -12.11 10.17 -27.32
N ARG A 146 -11.23 11.06 -26.83
CA ARG A 146 -10.22 10.70 -25.83
C ARG A 146 -10.86 10.19 -24.55
N GLU A 147 -11.82 10.90 -23.99
CA GLU A 147 -12.53 10.50 -22.77
C GLU A 147 -13.20 9.13 -22.91
N GLU A 148 -13.85 8.90 -24.05
CA GLU A 148 -14.51 7.63 -24.35
C GLU A 148 -13.52 6.46 -24.50
N LEU A 149 -12.37 6.70 -25.11
CA LEU A 149 -11.33 5.68 -25.22
C LEU A 149 -10.69 5.39 -23.86
N ILE A 150 -10.46 6.41 -23.03
CA ILE A 150 -9.97 6.21 -21.64
C ILE A 150 -10.96 5.38 -20.84
N ALA A 151 -12.25 5.67 -20.92
CA ALA A 151 -13.27 4.90 -20.20
C ALA A 151 -13.27 3.43 -20.60
N ARG A 152 -13.21 3.13 -21.90
CA ARG A 152 -13.16 1.75 -22.43
C ARG A 152 -11.86 1.04 -22.09
N ALA A 153 -10.73 1.76 -22.19
CA ALA A 153 -9.44 1.21 -21.81
C ALA A 153 -9.43 0.78 -20.34
N ASN A 154 -9.93 1.61 -19.45
CA ASN A 154 -10.01 1.29 -18.02
C ASN A 154 -10.90 0.09 -17.69
N VAL A 155 -11.87 -0.25 -18.53
CA VAL A 155 -12.65 -1.49 -18.39
C VAL A 155 -11.81 -2.71 -18.80
N ALA A 156 -11.00 -2.57 -19.87
CA ALA A 156 -10.23 -3.67 -20.44
C ALA A 156 -9.02 -4.06 -19.59
N VAL A 157 -8.33 -3.07 -19.00
CA VAL A 157 -7.02 -3.27 -18.36
C VAL A 157 -7.08 -3.48 -16.85
N ARG A 158 -8.25 -3.61 -16.25
CA ARG A 158 -8.33 -3.82 -14.79
C ARG A 158 -7.45 -4.98 -14.33
N PRO A 159 -6.68 -4.83 -13.22
CA PRO A 159 -6.69 -3.74 -12.23
C PRO A 159 -5.84 -2.51 -12.61
N ALA A 160 -5.07 -2.55 -13.71
CA ALA A 160 -4.28 -1.41 -14.18
C ALA A 160 -5.17 -0.17 -14.45
N ARG A 161 -4.55 1.02 -14.43
CA ARG A 161 -5.24 2.28 -14.65
C ARG A 161 -4.62 3.06 -15.79
N VAL A 162 -5.44 3.37 -16.77
CA VAL A 162 -5.14 4.32 -17.85
C VAL A 162 -5.51 5.73 -17.40
N THR A 163 -4.58 6.66 -17.50
CA THR A 163 -4.74 8.07 -17.15
C THR A 163 -5.08 8.92 -18.35
N ASP A 164 -4.48 8.63 -19.52
CA ASP A 164 -4.76 9.36 -20.76
C ASP A 164 -4.61 8.46 -22.01
N VAL A 165 -5.17 8.94 -23.14
CA VAL A 165 -4.95 8.38 -24.47
C VAL A 165 -4.47 9.51 -25.39
N LEU A 166 -3.21 9.40 -25.80
CA LEU A 166 -2.53 10.38 -26.63
C LEU A 166 -2.68 10.02 -28.10
N PHE A 167 -3.22 10.92 -28.91
CA PHE A 167 -3.32 10.71 -30.35
C PHE A 167 -2.02 11.17 -31.02
N VAL A 168 -1.28 10.22 -31.61
CA VAL A 168 -0.06 10.48 -32.39
C VAL A 168 -0.43 10.89 -33.81
N GLU A 169 -1.42 10.22 -34.37
CA GLU A 169 -1.93 10.49 -35.73
C GLU A 169 -3.42 10.17 -35.77
N MET A 170 -4.21 11.08 -36.30
CA MET A 170 -5.64 10.89 -36.54
C MET A 170 -6.00 11.47 -37.90
N LEU A 171 -6.22 10.60 -38.89
CA LEU A 171 -6.56 10.96 -40.26
C LEU A 171 -7.95 10.43 -40.60
N VAL A 172 -8.81 11.31 -41.09
CA VAL A 172 -10.14 10.99 -41.62
C VAL A 172 -10.12 11.25 -43.12
N GLN A 173 -10.39 10.22 -43.90
CA GLN A 173 -10.41 10.26 -45.38
C GLN A 173 -11.73 9.78 -45.91
#